data_ee88b5032edf61f98fe64f95e478bdd7
#
_entry.id   ee88b5032edf61f98fe64f95e478bdd7
#
_cell.length_a   1.000
_cell.length_b   1.000
_cell.length_c   1.000
_cell.angle_alpha   90.00
_cell.angle_beta   90.00
_cell.angle_gamma   90.00
#
_symmetry.space_group_name_H-M   'P 1'
#
loop_
_entity.id
_entity.type
_entity.pdbx_description
1 polymer ?
#
loop_
_entity_poly.entity_id
_entity_poly.type
_entity_poly.pdbx_seq_one_letter_code
_entity_poly.pdbx_strand_id
1 'polypeptide(L)'
;HCVTRRQRQMCIRDRDSAINGLLQSLDPYSAYMSPQIFNEMQTETSGEFGGLGIEVSMESGVVKVISPIDDTPASRAGIKAGDYIVKIDNTQVQGKSLSEAVELMRGPVGTSIELTIRRRGEKKALNFNIVREIIEIQSVKADVLEKNVGYIRLTSFNENSGEQIKEKIKELENKKKVKAYILDLRNNPGGLLSQAIRITDYFLDNGEIVSTKSRKASE
;
A
#
# COMPACT_ATOMS: atom_id res chain seq x y z
N HIS A 1 8.79 -34.38 22.86
CA HIS A 1 9.67 -33.22 22.57
C HIS A 1 8.84 -31.97 22.43
N CYS A 2 8.86 -31.11 23.46
CA CYS A 2 8.19 -29.83 23.44
C CYS A 2 9.10 -28.83 22.70
N VAL A 3 8.84 -28.60 21.39
CA VAL A 3 9.55 -27.58 20.61
C VAL A 3 9.03 -26.23 21.03
N THR A 4 9.89 -25.37 21.58
CA THR A 4 9.50 -24.02 22.00
C THR A 4 9.09 -23.17 20.79
N ARG A 5 8.26 -22.13 20.99
CA ARG A 5 7.84 -21.18 19.94
C ARG A 5 9.05 -20.56 19.21
N ARG A 6 10.13 -20.28 19.92
CA ARG A 6 11.40 -19.78 19.36
C ARG A 6 12.08 -20.78 18.41
N GLN A 7 12.12 -22.05 18.80
CA GLN A 7 12.70 -23.12 17.95
C GLN A 7 11.88 -23.34 16.68
N ARG A 8 10.54 -23.27 16.74
CA ARG A 8 9.68 -23.36 15.55
C ARG A 8 9.94 -22.20 14.58
N GLN A 9 10.06 -20.96 15.08
CA GLN A 9 10.37 -19.80 14.24
C GLN A 9 11.74 -19.90 13.60
N MET A 10 12.75 -20.42 14.31
CA MET A 10 14.09 -20.66 13.77
C MET A 10 14.06 -21.69 12.65
N CYS A 11 13.41 -22.84 12.87
CA CYS A 11 13.27 -23.88 11.82
C CYS A 11 12.51 -23.39 10.57
N ILE A 12 11.51 -22.52 10.72
CA ILE A 12 10.79 -21.92 9.58
C ILE A 12 11.72 -21.03 8.77
N ARG A 13 12.48 -20.15 9.44
CA ARG A 13 13.46 -19.28 8.77
C ARG A 13 14.56 -20.06 8.05
N ASP A 14 15.07 -21.11 8.69
CA ASP A 14 16.10 -21.97 8.07
C ASP A 14 15.58 -22.67 6.82
N ARG A 15 14.36 -23.18 6.87
CA ARG A 15 13.67 -23.76 5.71
C ARG A 15 13.48 -22.75 4.59
N ASP A 16 12.96 -21.59 4.89
CA ASP A 16 12.68 -20.54 3.91
C ASP A 16 13.98 -20.03 3.27
N SER A 17 15.05 -19.89 4.06
CA SER A 17 16.39 -19.55 3.56
C SER A 17 16.99 -20.63 2.66
N ALA A 18 16.82 -21.90 3.01
CA ALA A 18 17.28 -23.02 2.20
C ALA A 18 16.54 -23.10 0.84
N ILE A 19 15.23 -22.91 0.85
CA ILE A 19 14.42 -22.87 -0.38
C ILE A 19 14.83 -21.69 -1.25
N ASN A 20 15.01 -20.49 -0.68
CA ASN A 20 15.48 -19.33 -1.42
C ASN A 20 16.87 -19.54 -2.02
N GLY A 21 17.81 -20.10 -1.28
CA GLY A 21 19.14 -20.43 -1.80
C GLY A 21 19.09 -21.41 -2.98
N LEU A 22 18.20 -22.40 -2.93
CA LEU A 22 17.99 -23.34 -4.03
C LEU A 22 17.40 -22.66 -5.26
N LEU A 23 16.38 -21.81 -5.08
CA LEU A 23 15.73 -21.11 -6.19
C LEU A 23 16.67 -20.09 -6.85
N GLN A 24 17.42 -19.31 -6.07
CA GLN A 24 18.41 -18.36 -6.57
C GLN A 24 19.55 -19.02 -7.35
N SER A 25 19.83 -20.33 -7.09
CA SER A 25 20.79 -21.07 -7.89
C SER A 25 20.29 -21.44 -9.29
N LEU A 26 18.97 -21.41 -9.52
CA LEU A 26 18.35 -21.66 -10.83
C LEU A 26 18.39 -20.40 -11.71
N ASP A 27 17.92 -19.28 -11.16
CA ASP A 27 17.99 -17.98 -11.82
C ASP A 27 17.86 -16.85 -10.79
N PRO A 28 18.33 -15.60 -11.09
CA PRO A 28 18.34 -14.50 -10.14
C PRO A 28 16.93 -13.93 -9.82
N TYR A 29 15.90 -14.30 -10.56
CA TYR A 29 14.53 -13.79 -10.39
C TYR A 29 13.61 -14.78 -9.68
N SER A 30 14.05 -16.05 -9.52
CA SER A 30 13.29 -17.04 -8.77
C SER A 30 13.46 -16.86 -7.27
N ALA A 31 12.36 -16.71 -6.56
CA ALA A 31 12.36 -16.54 -5.10
C ALA A 31 11.16 -17.25 -4.46
N TYR A 32 11.36 -17.74 -3.25
CA TYR A 32 10.27 -18.23 -2.40
C TYR A 32 9.67 -17.05 -1.64
N MET A 33 8.36 -16.91 -1.73
CA MET A 33 7.62 -15.95 -0.93
C MET A 33 6.92 -16.65 0.23
N SER A 34 7.19 -16.22 1.45
CA SER A 34 6.39 -16.62 2.60
C SER A 34 4.94 -16.14 2.41
N PRO A 35 3.94 -16.74 3.08
CA PRO A 35 2.55 -16.27 2.97
C PRO A 35 2.39 -14.78 3.26
N GLN A 36 3.17 -14.23 4.18
CA GLN A 36 3.14 -12.81 4.50
C GLN A 36 3.64 -11.96 3.33
N ILE A 37 4.82 -12.27 2.78
CA ILE A 37 5.40 -11.56 1.63
C ILE A 37 4.48 -11.68 0.40
N PHE A 38 3.87 -12.84 0.20
CA PHE A 38 2.91 -13.04 -0.89
C PHE A 38 1.68 -12.14 -0.75
N ASN A 39 1.10 -12.04 0.46
CA ASN A 39 -0.03 -11.16 0.71
C ASN A 39 0.33 -9.67 0.56
N GLU A 40 1.52 -9.27 0.99
CA GLU A 40 2.02 -7.91 0.79
C GLU A 40 2.16 -7.59 -0.70
N MET A 41 2.78 -8.48 -1.49
CA MET A 41 2.91 -8.34 -2.94
C MET A 41 1.54 -8.32 -3.63
N GLN A 42 0.59 -9.14 -3.19
CA GLN A 42 -0.77 -9.15 -3.72
C GLN A 42 -1.47 -7.81 -3.46
N THR A 43 -1.31 -7.24 -2.26
CA THR A 43 -1.82 -5.91 -1.90
C THR A 43 -1.19 -4.80 -2.74
N GLU A 44 0.12 -4.85 -2.94
CA GLU A 44 0.83 -3.88 -3.79
C GLU A 44 0.38 -3.97 -5.24
N THR A 45 0.12 -5.17 -5.74
CA THR A 45 -0.32 -5.43 -7.11
C THR A 45 -1.77 -4.99 -7.33
N SER A 46 -2.69 -5.35 -6.44
CA SER A 46 -4.09 -4.88 -6.52
C SER A 46 -4.22 -3.37 -6.30
N GLY A 47 -3.34 -2.80 -5.50
CA GLY A 47 -3.41 -1.39 -5.13
C GLY A 47 -4.50 -1.08 -4.10
N GLU A 48 -4.99 -2.10 -3.40
CA GLU A 48 -6.04 -1.97 -2.40
C GLU A 48 -5.90 -3.01 -1.29
N PHE A 49 -6.44 -2.71 -0.11
CA PHE A 49 -6.46 -3.63 1.02
C PHE A 49 -7.65 -3.39 1.93
N GLY A 50 -8.05 -4.43 2.67
CA GLY A 50 -9.05 -4.29 3.72
C GLY A 50 -8.48 -3.62 4.96
N GLY A 51 -9.03 -2.47 5.34
CA GLY A 51 -8.50 -1.69 6.45
C GLY A 51 -9.42 -0.55 6.90
N LEU A 52 -8.84 0.40 7.61
CA LEU A 52 -9.55 1.52 8.25
C LEU A 52 -9.33 2.86 7.55
N GLY A 53 -8.27 2.98 6.73
CA GLY A 53 -7.88 4.23 6.09
C GLY A 53 -7.24 5.22 7.07
N ILE A 54 -6.20 4.78 7.77
CA ILE A 54 -5.45 5.60 8.74
C ILE A 54 -3.97 5.57 8.37
N GLU A 55 -3.38 6.74 8.26
CA GLU A 55 -1.94 6.89 8.22
C GLU A 55 -1.40 6.96 9.65
N VAL A 56 -0.45 6.11 9.98
CA VAL A 56 0.07 5.95 11.35
C VAL A 56 1.58 6.00 11.40
N SER A 57 2.11 6.41 12.54
CA SER A 57 3.54 6.35 12.87
C SER A 57 3.74 5.82 14.27
N MET A 58 4.98 5.46 14.60
CA MET A 58 5.36 5.10 15.98
C MET A 58 5.95 6.32 16.68
N GLU A 59 5.37 6.71 17.81
CA GLU A 59 5.88 7.76 18.68
C GLU A 59 5.95 7.28 20.11
N SER A 60 7.16 7.24 20.68
CA SER A 60 7.39 6.80 22.09
C SER A 60 6.81 5.41 22.42
N GLY A 61 6.86 4.47 21.47
CA GLY A 61 6.37 3.11 21.65
C GLY A 61 4.84 2.97 21.59
N VAL A 62 4.14 3.99 21.10
CA VAL A 62 2.69 3.99 20.88
C VAL A 62 2.39 4.37 19.44
N VAL A 63 1.33 3.80 18.87
CA VAL A 63 0.89 4.15 17.51
C VAL A 63 0.14 5.47 17.53
N LYS A 64 0.67 6.45 16.81
CA LYS A 64 0.06 7.77 16.61
C LYS A 64 -0.58 7.87 15.25
N VAL A 65 -1.79 8.37 15.19
CA VAL A 65 -2.48 8.74 13.96
C VAL A 65 -1.86 10.02 13.40
N ILE A 66 -1.28 9.94 12.20
CA ILE A 66 -0.81 11.12 11.46
C ILE A 66 -2.02 11.80 10.85
N SER A 67 -2.82 11.04 10.08
CA SER A 67 -4.04 11.52 9.45
C SER A 67 -4.98 10.35 9.13
N PRO A 68 -6.28 10.46 9.36
CA PRO A 68 -7.24 9.61 8.65
C PRO A 68 -7.28 10.03 7.18
N ILE A 69 -7.46 9.06 6.30
CA ILE A 69 -7.70 9.29 4.87
C ILE A 69 -9.17 9.71 4.70
N ASP A 70 -9.42 10.74 3.90
CA ASP A 70 -10.78 11.22 3.66
C ASP A 70 -11.68 10.11 3.07
N ASP A 71 -12.96 10.16 3.39
CA ASP A 71 -14.00 9.21 2.96
C ASP A 71 -13.78 7.74 3.38
N THR A 72 -12.85 7.47 4.30
CA THR A 72 -12.60 6.14 4.84
C THR A 72 -13.37 5.86 6.13
N PRO A 73 -13.49 4.59 6.56
CA PRO A 73 -14.17 4.22 7.79
C PRO A 73 -13.66 4.96 9.03
N ALA A 74 -12.37 5.16 9.14
CA ALA A 74 -11.77 5.88 10.27
C ALA A 74 -12.14 7.36 10.29
N SER A 75 -12.13 8.00 9.13
CA SER A 75 -12.54 9.40 8.98
C SER A 75 -14.02 9.57 9.37
N ARG A 76 -14.89 8.71 8.86
CA ARG A 76 -16.33 8.72 9.20
C ARG A 76 -16.60 8.41 10.66
N ALA A 77 -15.79 7.56 11.30
CA ALA A 77 -15.90 7.27 12.73
C ALA A 77 -15.42 8.42 13.62
N GLY A 78 -14.75 9.44 13.07
CA GLY A 78 -14.29 10.61 13.81
C GLY A 78 -12.91 10.44 14.47
N ILE A 79 -12.07 9.55 13.95
CA ILE A 79 -10.65 9.50 14.29
C ILE A 79 -9.98 10.76 13.77
N LYS A 80 -9.03 11.31 14.53
CA LYS A 80 -8.39 12.59 14.23
C LYS A 80 -6.86 12.46 14.21
N ALA A 81 -6.22 13.35 13.46
CA ALA A 81 -4.77 13.53 13.53
C ALA A 81 -4.33 13.82 14.98
N GLY A 82 -3.25 13.18 15.41
CA GLY A 82 -2.73 13.30 16.77
C GLY A 82 -3.36 12.36 17.80
N ASP A 83 -4.30 11.52 17.42
CA ASP A 83 -4.82 10.46 18.27
C ASP A 83 -3.75 9.37 18.52
N TYR A 84 -3.75 8.77 19.70
CA TYR A 84 -2.87 7.65 20.05
C TYR A 84 -3.68 6.37 20.20
N ILE A 85 -3.40 5.37 19.37
CA ILE A 85 -4.04 4.06 19.46
C ILE A 85 -3.33 3.27 20.56
N VAL A 86 -4.04 3.00 21.64
CA VAL A 86 -3.48 2.30 22.82
C VAL A 86 -3.90 0.83 22.85
N LYS A 87 -5.04 0.48 22.23
CA LYS A 87 -5.54 -0.89 22.17
C LYS A 87 -6.27 -1.15 20.85
N ILE A 88 -6.08 -2.33 20.31
CA ILE A 88 -6.75 -2.84 19.11
C ILE A 88 -7.45 -4.14 19.53
N ASP A 89 -8.79 -4.18 19.48
CA ASP A 89 -9.61 -5.22 20.07
C ASP A 89 -9.17 -5.49 21.53
N ASN A 90 -8.79 -6.71 21.84
CA ASN A 90 -8.29 -7.10 23.16
C ASN A 90 -6.76 -6.97 23.32
N THR A 91 -6.05 -6.44 22.32
CA THR A 91 -4.59 -6.41 22.28
C THR A 91 -4.05 -5.01 22.57
N GLN A 92 -3.20 -4.88 23.58
CA GLN A 92 -2.48 -3.62 23.81
C GLN A 92 -1.41 -3.40 22.74
N VAL A 93 -1.29 -2.17 22.26
CA VAL A 93 -0.35 -1.78 21.19
C VAL A 93 1.04 -1.49 21.77
N GLN A 94 1.12 -1.09 23.02
CA GLN A 94 2.39 -0.79 23.68
C GLN A 94 3.38 -1.97 23.61
N GLY A 95 4.60 -1.69 23.14
CA GLY A 95 5.65 -2.70 22.97
C GLY A 95 5.59 -3.50 21.68
N LYS A 96 4.63 -3.22 20.80
CA LYS A 96 4.56 -3.79 19.43
C LYS A 96 5.31 -2.89 18.45
N SER A 97 5.78 -3.48 17.37
CA SER A 97 6.27 -2.73 16.22
C SER A 97 5.12 -2.08 15.44
N LEU A 98 5.43 -1.08 14.61
CA LEU A 98 4.43 -0.46 13.73
C LEU A 98 3.80 -1.48 12.80
N SER A 99 4.60 -2.39 12.22
CA SER A 99 4.11 -3.44 11.31
C SER A 99 3.13 -4.37 12.02
N GLU A 100 3.42 -4.82 13.25
CA GLU A 100 2.51 -5.67 14.01
C GLU A 100 1.19 -4.95 14.34
N ALA A 101 1.24 -3.66 14.63
CA ALA A 101 0.03 -2.88 14.89
C ALA A 101 -0.80 -2.68 13.60
N VAL A 102 -0.16 -2.42 12.47
CA VAL A 102 -0.81 -2.30 11.15
C VAL A 102 -1.45 -3.63 10.75
N GLU A 103 -0.77 -4.75 10.94
CA GLU A 103 -1.31 -6.10 10.71
C GLU A 103 -2.60 -6.36 11.51
N LEU A 104 -2.66 -5.94 12.78
CA LEU A 104 -3.86 -6.05 13.60
C LEU A 104 -5.01 -5.16 13.08
N MET A 105 -4.69 -3.99 12.53
CA MET A 105 -5.70 -3.08 11.97
C MET A 105 -6.22 -3.54 10.62
N ARG A 106 -5.41 -4.21 9.81
CA ARG A 106 -5.82 -4.83 8.54
C ARG A 106 -6.69 -6.06 8.80
N GLY A 107 -7.41 -6.49 7.77
CA GLY A 107 -8.20 -7.71 7.82
C GLY A 107 -9.26 -7.75 6.72
N PRO A 108 -10.07 -8.83 6.67
CA PRO A 108 -11.12 -8.99 5.67
C PRO A 108 -12.12 -7.84 5.70
N VAL A 109 -12.48 -7.36 4.52
CA VAL A 109 -13.53 -6.34 4.34
C VAL A 109 -14.83 -6.81 4.97
N GLY A 110 -15.55 -5.89 5.60
CA GLY A 110 -16.80 -6.16 6.32
C GLY A 110 -16.62 -6.67 7.75
N THR A 111 -15.40 -6.94 8.21
CA THR A 111 -15.15 -7.30 9.61
C THR A 111 -15.02 -6.07 10.50
N SER A 112 -15.52 -6.19 11.73
CA SER A 112 -15.48 -5.13 12.73
C SER A 112 -14.21 -5.19 13.56
N ILE A 113 -13.73 -4.03 14.00
CA ILE A 113 -12.58 -3.86 14.88
C ILE A 113 -12.85 -2.76 15.89
N GLU A 114 -12.45 -2.95 17.13
CA GLU A 114 -12.54 -1.94 18.20
C GLU A 114 -11.18 -1.28 18.42
N LEU A 115 -11.11 0.05 18.27
CA LEU A 115 -9.95 0.85 18.60
C LEU A 115 -10.17 1.62 19.89
N THR A 116 -9.28 1.46 20.88
CA THR A 116 -9.21 2.34 22.05
C THR A 116 -8.15 3.40 21.81
N ILE A 117 -8.57 4.66 21.89
CA ILE A 117 -7.75 5.83 21.51
C ILE A 117 -7.62 6.77 22.69
N ARG A 118 -6.42 7.32 22.88
CA ARG A 118 -6.13 8.47 23.75
C ARG A 118 -6.02 9.71 22.88
N ARG A 119 -6.86 10.71 23.17
CA ARG A 119 -6.87 12.01 22.49
C ARG A 119 -6.44 13.11 23.46
N ARG A 120 -5.58 13.99 22.99
CA ARG A 120 -5.14 15.15 23.79
C ARG A 120 -6.36 16.04 24.12
N GLY A 121 -6.53 16.38 25.41
CA GLY A 121 -7.68 17.15 25.90
C GLY A 121 -8.84 16.30 26.42
N GLU A 122 -8.88 15.02 26.11
CA GLU A 122 -9.90 14.10 26.64
C GLU A 122 -9.40 13.41 27.91
N LYS A 123 -10.24 13.41 28.98
CA LYS A 123 -9.90 12.77 30.26
C LYS A 123 -9.99 11.24 30.20
N LYS A 124 -10.86 10.72 29.35
CA LYS A 124 -11.12 9.28 29.20
C LYS A 124 -10.62 8.78 27.84
N ALA A 125 -10.28 7.50 27.77
CA ALA A 125 -10.05 6.84 26.48
C ALA A 125 -11.37 6.79 25.69
N LEU A 126 -11.25 6.93 24.38
CA LEU A 126 -12.36 6.86 23.43
C LEU A 126 -12.34 5.48 22.75
N ASN A 127 -13.50 4.84 22.66
CA ASN A 127 -13.63 3.58 21.94
C ASN A 127 -14.38 3.82 20.62
N PHE A 128 -13.81 3.29 19.53
CA PHE A 128 -14.37 3.36 18.19
C PHE A 128 -14.54 1.94 17.65
N ASN A 129 -15.76 1.59 17.28
CA ASN A 129 -16.05 0.34 16.58
C ASN A 129 -16.17 0.67 15.09
N ILE A 130 -15.29 0.11 14.28
CA ILE A 130 -15.12 0.46 12.87
C ILE A 130 -15.20 -0.81 12.04
N VAL A 131 -15.94 -0.76 10.94
CA VAL A 131 -15.99 -1.85 9.97
C VAL A 131 -14.91 -1.61 8.93
N ARG A 132 -14.11 -2.65 8.63
CA ARG A 132 -13.08 -2.57 7.59
C ARG A 132 -13.69 -2.48 6.21
N GLU A 133 -13.17 -1.60 5.40
CA GLU A 133 -13.55 -1.43 3.99
C GLU A 133 -12.33 -1.56 3.09
N ILE A 134 -12.56 -1.56 1.79
CA ILE A 134 -11.49 -1.48 0.79
C ILE A 134 -10.86 -0.09 0.87
N ILE A 135 -9.56 -0.05 1.08
CA ILE A 135 -8.77 1.18 1.08
C ILE A 135 -7.87 1.18 -0.15
N GLU A 136 -8.07 2.13 -1.04
CA GLU A 136 -7.25 2.27 -2.24
C GLU A 136 -5.92 2.94 -1.94
N ILE A 137 -4.86 2.37 -2.50
CA ILE A 137 -3.51 2.95 -2.43
C ILE A 137 -3.40 4.03 -3.50
N GLN A 138 -3.24 5.28 -3.06
CA GLN A 138 -3.02 6.40 -3.97
C GLN A 138 -1.60 6.35 -4.55
N SER A 139 -1.46 5.68 -5.70
CA SER A 139 -0.18 5.56 -6.41
C SER A 139 0.16 6.78 -7.27
N VAL A 140 -0.82 7.66 -7.53
CA VAL A 140 -0.67 8.84 -8.39
C VAL A 140 -0.87 10.12 -7.59
N LYS A 141 0.13 10.99 -7.66
CA LYS A 141 0.04 12.38 -7.16
C LYS A 141 0.18 13.33 -8.33
N ALA A 142 -0.64 14.38 -8.36
CA ALA A 142 -0.59 15.36 -9.44
C ALA A 142 -0.64 16.78 -8.90
N ASP A 143 0.10 17.68 -9.55
CA ASP A 143 0.13 19.12 -9.24
C ASP A 143 0.36 19.91 -10.54
N VAL A 144 0.22 21.23 -10.47
CA VAL A 144 0.53 22.13 -11.58
C VAL A 144 1.73 22.98 -11.21
N LEU A 145 2.77 22.85 -12.01
CA LEU A 145 3.95 23.69 -11.93
C LEU A 145 3.75 25.02 -12.66
N GLU A 146 4.74 25.91 -12.55
CA GLU A 146 4.76 27.17 -13.29
C GLU A 146 4.59 26.95 -14.80
N LYS A 147 4.02 27.94 -15.51
CA LYS A 147 3.76 27.92 -16.96
C LYS A 147 2.73 26.88 -17.42
N ASN A 148 1.79 26.46 -16.56
CA ASN A 148 0.74 25.49 -16.88
C ASN A 148 1.29 24.12 -17.31
N VAL A 149 2.30 23.61 -16.62
CA VAL A 149 2.81 22.27 -16.81
C VAL A 149 2.22 21.38 -15.73
N GLY A 150 1.54 20.30 -16.15
CA GLY A 150 1.03 19.26 -15.25
C GLY A 150 2.18 18.35 -14.80
N TYR A 151 2.35 18.22 -13.50
CA TYR A 151 3.27 17.27 -12.90
C TYR A 151 2.49 16.10 -12.35
N ILE A 152 2.85 14.90 -12.80
CA ILE A 152 2.22 13.64 -12.36
C ILE A 152 3.33 12.74 -11.85
N ARG A 153 3.26 12.36 -10.60
CA ARG A 153 4.16 11.38 -9.99
C ARG A 153 3.44 10.04 -9.83
N LEU A 154 4.00 9.00 -10.40
CA LEU A 154 3.54 7.62 -10.26
C LEU A 154 4.54 6.84 -9.40
N THR A 155 4.09 6.30 -8.27
CA THR A 155 4.95 5.60 -7.31
C THR A 155 5.06 4.11 -7.57
N SER A 156 4.02 3.48 -8.16
CA SER A 156 4.00 2.06 -8.53
C SER A 156 2.94 1.80 -9.62
N PHE A 157 3.10 0.71 -10.36
CA PHE A 157 2.13 0.28 -11.38
C PHE A 157 1.23 -0.82 -10.79
N ASN A 158 0.20 -0.44 -10.04
CA ASN A 158 -0.86 -1.34 -9.53
C ASN A 158 -2.09 -1.32 -10.43
N GLU A 159 -3.08 -2.17 -10.17
CA GLU A 159 -4.29 -2.31 -11.01
C GLU A 159 -5.05 -0.99 -11.20
N ASN A 160 -5.02 -0.09 -10.21
CA ASN A 160 -5.75 1.18 -10.22
C ASN A 160 -4.95 2.35 -10.81
N SER A 161 -3.63 2.20 -11.02
CA SER A 161 -2.74 3.30 -11.39
C SER A 161 -3.09 3.95 -12.74
N GLY A 162 -3.53 3.16 -13.73
CA GLY A 162 -3.96 3.67 -15.03
C GLY A 162 -5.20 4.56 -14.95
N GLU A 163 -6.21 4.16 -14.17
CA GLU A 163 -7.40 4.98 -13.99
C GLU A 163 -7.11 6.24 -13.18
N GLN A 164 -6.32 6.12 -12.11
CA GLN A 164 -5.89 7.26 -11.30
C GLN A 164 -5.14 8.32 -12.15
N ILE A 165 -4.24 7.90 -13.06
CA ILE A 165 -3.55 8.83 -13.97
C ILE A 165 -4.55 9.52 -14.90
N LYS A 166 -5.46 8.77 -15.52
CA LYS A 166 -6.48 9.31 -16.43
C LYS A 166 -7.37 10.33 -15.75
N GLU A 167 -7.79 10.06 -14.51
CA GLU A 167 -8.58 11.01 -13.72
C GLU A 167 -7.77 12.27 -13.40
N LYS A 168 -6.50 12.13 -13.00
CA LYS A 168 -5.64 13.28 -12.73
C LYS A 168 -5.34 14.12 -13.96
N ILE A 169 -5.13 13.51 -15.12
CA ILE A 169 -5.00 14.24 -16.40
C ILE A 169 -6.26 15.07 -16.66
N LYS A 170 -7.46 14.45 -16.60
CA LYS A 170 -8.72 15.16 -16.79
C LYS A 170 -8.93 16.30 -15.80
N GLU A 171 -8.56 16.09 -14.52
CA GLU A 171 -8.64 17.12 -13.50
C GLU A 171 -7.74 18.31 -13.83
N LEU A 172 -6.49 18.06 -14.25
CA LEU A 172 -5.52 19.08 -14.61
C LEU A 172 -5.95 19.87 -15.85
N GLU A 173 -6.49 19.19 -16.88
CA GLU A 173 -7.00 19.84 -18.10
C GLU A 173 -8.18 20.75 -17.82
N ASN A 174 -9.16 20.26 -17.08
CA ASN A 174 -10.40 20.98 -16.82
C ASN A 174 -10.19 22.18 -15.87
N LYS A 175 -9.40 22.02 -14.80
CA LYS A 175 -9.25 23.06 -13.77
C LYS A 175 -8.15 24.09 -14.07
N LYS A 176 -7.06 23.71 -14.76
CA LYS A 176 -5.84 24.52 -14.81
C LYS A 176 -5.25 24.75 -16.20
N LYS A 177 -5.94 24.38 -17.28
CA LYS A 177 -5.52 24.59 -18.70
C LYS A 177 -4.07 24.18 -18.95
N VAL A 178 -3.68 23.01 -18.51
CA VAL A 178 -2.35 22.44 -18.68
C VAL A 178 -2.03 22.24 -20.16
N LYS A 179 -0.80 22.55 -20.57
CA LYS A 179 -0.34 22.46 -21.98
C LYS A 179 0.69 21.37 -22.23
N ALA A 180 1.32 20.89 -21.15
CA ALA A 180 2.34 19.86 -21.22
C ALA A 180 2.38 19.10 -19.89
N TYR A 181 2.93 17.89 -19.89
CA TYR A 181 3.01 17.03 -18.74
C TYR A 181 4.45 16.61 -18.46
N ILE A 182 4.77 16.45 -17.17
CA ILE A 182 5.96 15.78 -16.68
C ILE A 182 5.48 14.55 -15.92
N LEU A 183 5.84 13.35 -16.41
CA LEU A 183 5.61 12.09 -15.70
C LEU A 183 6.87 11.76 -14.90
N ASP A 184 6.75 11.76 -13.57
CA ASP A 184 7.85 11.45 -12.65
C ASP A 184 7.73 9.98 -12.17
N LEU A 185 8.70 9.17 -12.58
CA LEU A 185 8.83 7.76 -12.22
C LEU A 185 10.03 7.50 -11.28
N ARG A 186 10.60 8.54 -10.69
CA ARG A 186 11.74 8.37 -9.77
C ARG A 186 11.32 7.59 -8.53
N ASN A 187 12.12 6.59 -8.17
CA ASN A 187 11.86 5.63 -7.08
C ASN A 187 10.59 4.78 -7.30
N ASN A 188 10.16 4.61 -8.55
CA ASN A 188 9.12 3.66 -8.89
C ASN A 188 9.77 2.27 -9.11
N PRO A 189 9.43 1.24 -8.33
CA PRO A 189 10.03 -0.10 -8.47
C PRO A 189 9.50 -0.88 -9.67
N GLY A 190 8.45 -0.37 -10.35
CA GLY A 190 7.73 -1.08 -11.40
C GLY A 190 6.33 -1.51 -10.98
N GLY A 191 5.92 -2.71 -11.38
CA GLY A 191 4.62 -3.31 -11.11
C GLY A 191 4.04 -4.01 -12.33
N LEU A 192 2.73 -3.87 -12.56
CA LEU A 192 2.02 -4.55 -13.63
C LEU A 192 2.38 -4.00 -15.02
N LEU A 193 2.87 -4.87 -15.89
CA LEU A 193 3.19 -4.55 -17.29
C LEU A 193 1.96 -4.02 -18.04
N SER A 194 0.78 -4.59 -17.80
CA SER A 194 -0.49 -4.16 -18.40
C SER A 194 -0.79 -2.69 -18.08
N GLN A 195 -0.50 -2.24 -16.86
CA GLN A 195 -0.69 -0.84 -16.46
C GLN A 195 0.37 0.07 -17.05
N ALA A 196 1.62 -0.40 -17.16
CA ALA A 196 2.68 0.35 -17.84
C ALA A 196 2.32 0.59 -19.31
N ILE A 197 1.81 -0.43 -20.01
CA ILE A 197 1.32 -0.31 -21.39
C ILE A 197 0.17 0.71 -21.48
N ARG A 198 -0.85 0.55 -20.63
CA ARG A 198 -2.03 1.43 -20.58
C ARG A 198 -1.65 2.90 -20.33
N ILE A 199 -0.75 3.13 -19.39
CA ILE A 199 -0.30 4.49 -19.04
C ILE A 199 0.53 5.09 -20.17
N THR A 200 1.42 4.31 -20.79
CA THR A 200 2.22 4.77 -21.93
C THR A 200 1.35 5.15 -23.11
N ASP A 201 0.28 4.38 -23.38
CA ASP A 201 -0.69 4.64 -24.44
C ASP A 201 -1.39 6.01 -24.30
N TYR A 202 -1.56 6.53 -23.07
CA TYR A 202 -2.12 7.88 -22.88
C TYR A 202 -1.22 9.01 -23.38
N PHE A 203 0.06 8.75 -23.62
CA PHE A 203 1.05 9.75 -24.05
C PHE A 203 1.60 9.52 -25.46
N LEU A 204 1.18 8.47 -26.13
CA LEU A 204 1.63 8.12 -27.49
C LEU A 204 0.47 8.05 -28.46
N ASP A 205 0.63 8.68 -29.62
CA ASP A 205 -0.36 8.62 -30.69
C ASP A 205 -0.21 7.34 -31.53
N ASN A 206 1.01 6.85 -31.70
CA ASN A 206 1.34 5.70 -32.55
C ASN A 206 2.64 5.04 -32.10
N GLY A 207 2.81 3.77 -32.44
CA GLY A 207 4.04 3.03 -32.25
C GLY A 207 3.87 1.80 -31.36
N GLU A 208 4.90 0.95 -31.40
CA GLU A 208 4.99 -0.22 -30.51
C GLU A 208 5.43 0.24 -29.13
N ILE A 209 4.67 -0.12 -28.10
CA ILE A 209 5.00 0.23 -26.70
C ILE A 209 5.98 -0.77 -26.14
N VAL A 210 5.73 -2.07 -26.33
CA VAL A 210 6.58 -3.16 -25.86
C VAL A 210 6.35 -4.40 -26.69
N SER A 211 7.42 -5.17 -26.95
CA SER A 211 7.32 -6.49 -27.56
C SER A 211 8.16 -7.50 -26.79
N THR A 212 7.71 -8.74 -26.78
CA THR A 212 8.46 -9.88 -26.22
C THR A 212 8.93 -10.79 -27.35
N LYS A 213 10.19 -11.23 -27.30
CA LYS A 213 10.72 -12.20 -28.24
C LYS A 213 11.15 -13.44 -27.47
N SER A 214 10.54 -14.57 -27.78
CA SER A 214 10.95 -15.87 -27.27
C SER A 214 11.85 -16.63 -28.24
N ARG A 215 12.51 -17.69 -27.76
CA ARG A 215 13.32 -18.58 -28.63
C ARG A 215 12.48 -19.32 -29.67
N LYS A 216 11.21 -19.58 -29.35
CA LYS A 216 10.27 -20.25 -30.23
C LYS A 216 9.29 -19.21 -30.76
N ALA A 217 9.16 -19.13 -32.08
CA ALA A 217 8.25 -18.17 -32.74
C ALA A 217 6.75 -18.43 -32.45
N SER A 218 6.41 -19.44 -31.67
CA SER A 218 5.04 -19.86 -31.32
C SER A 218 4.63 -19.58 -29.87
N GLU A 219 5.43 -18.84 -29.09
CA GLU A 219 5.09 -18.43 -27.72
C GLU A 219 4.84 -16.93 -27.64
#